data_6d44045b56b1b4205dbd291d1c1419ed
#
_entry.id   6d44045b56b1b4205dbd291d1c1419ed
#
_cell.length_a   1.000
_cell.length_b   1.000
_cell.length_c   1.000
_cell.angle_alpha   90.00
_cell.angle_beta   90.00
_cell.angle_gamma   90.00
#
_symmetry.space_group_name_H-M   'P 1'
#
loop_
_entity.id
_entity.type
_entity.pdbx_description
1 polymer ?
#
loop_
_entity_poly.entity_id
_entity_poly.type
_entity_poly.pdbx_seq_one_letter_code
_entity_poly.pdbx_strand_id
1 'polypeptide(L)'
;MFRIVMSRIAIIFIALFCCADCIMADSFFIESGIKYKIIDNGHVNVAVQDDSLYSSYAFKDYVLEIPAIVRHEGRRYRVKEIEKYAFTTCCAIKHLKIGEGIEVISDYAFQACANLESVSIPSSIRVVGAAPFQYCTSLTTIVVDKTNPIFDSREGCNAIIKTKDNSLIVGCGATKIPSSVRCIDKYAFMGCLVEELAIPDGVERINFFAFSSCPNLKKIVIPASVETIEELAFDNCPEVISIVVDKNNTDYDSRNGCDAIIYTSDNKLILGCSSTIIPQDIETISAFAFSHCRNLQRIVVPEGVSCIAAGAFEYCSSLKEVILPTTLESFIGGSNFGYCTSLESITIPKGVCNMESDIFCGCISLQKISVDSANETFDSRNNCNAVIDTEQNKLVAGCKGTVIVDGIKSIGSRAFYKSGITSVHIPSSIEFIEPAAFKDCEYCMSITVEENNRTYKSAGSNSVVEKATNELVLACTTTKIFPEVKVVGAYAFMNTPSLVILPEGIITIKEGAFSECKTLQSVILPASLKRIEERAFYDCKNLAHVALKSKDTEIHKYAFQFDKKFVK
;
A
#
# COMPACT_ATOMS: atom_id res chain seq x y z
N MET A 1 -44.22 39.87 33.26
CA MET A 1 -44.86 39.26 32.07
C MET A 1 -43.95 39.22 30.82
N PHE A 2 -43.03 40.18 30.64
CA PHE A 2 -42.12 40.24 29.48
C PHE A 2 -40.98 39.20 29.50
N ARG A 3 -40.56 38.69 30.66
CA ARG A 3 -39.48 37.69 30.76
C ARG A 3 -39.88 36.25 30.43
N ILE A 4 -41.17 35.92 30.50
CA ILE A 4 -41.67 34.55 30.22
C ILE A 4 -41.97 34.35 28.73
N VAL A 5 -42.29 35.42 27.99
CA VAL A 5 -42.55 35.36 26.55
C VAL A 5 -41.25 35.21 25.74
N MET A 6 -40.17 35.86 26.17
CA MET A 6 -38.85 35.72 25.48
C MET A 6 -38.20 34.35 25.70
N SER A 7 -38.45 33.69 26.84
CA SER A 7 -37.93 32.34 27.08
C SER A 7 -38.66 31.26 26.23
N ARG A 8 -39.93 31.44 25.93
CA ARG A 8 -40.71 30.54 25.08
C ARG A 8 -40.39 30.72 23.58
N ILE A 9 -40.10 31.93 23.14
CA ILE A 9 -39.66 32.19 21.75
C ILE A 9 -38.23 31.67 21.51
N ALA A 10 -37.32 31.83 22.47
CA ALA A 10 -35.98 31.25 22.40
C ALA A 10 -35.97 29.71 22.40
N ILE A 11 -36.85 29.09 23.20
CA ILE A 11 -37.00 27.62 23.21
C ILE A 11 -37.63 27.11 21.92
N ILE A 12 -38.56 27.82 21.30
CA ILE A 12 -39.18 27.46 20.01
C ILE A 12 -38.15 27.66 18.87
N PHE A 13 -37.29 28.69 18.92
CA PHE A 13 -36.20 28.86 17.94
C PHE A 13 -35.08 27.80 18.11
N ILE A 14 -34.71 27.45 19.35
CA ILE A 14 -33.76 26.38 19.62
C ILE A 14 -34.36 25.01 19.25
N ALA A 15 -35.65 24.76 19.50
CA ALA A 15 -36.32 23.53 19.08
C ALA A 15 -36.49 23.45 17.55
N LEU A 16 -36.69 24.55 16.82
CA LEU A 16 -36.77 24.60 15.37
C LEU A 16 -35.37 24.48 14.72
N PHE A 17 -34.30 25.01 15.35
CA PHE A 17 -32.92 24.81 14.88
C PHE A 17 -32.40 23.40 15.22
N CYS A 18 -32.73 22.84 16.39
CA CYS A 18 -32.39 21.45 16.70
C CYS A 18 -33.21 20.44 15.87
N CYS A 19 -34.46 20.77 15.46
CA CYS A 19 -35.23 19.93 14.53
C CYS A 19 -34.73 20.06 13.06
N ALA A 20 -34.14 21.19 12.67
CA ALA A 20 -33.55 21.30 11.32
C ALA A 20 -32.23 20.52 11.18
N ASP A 21 -31.41 20.51 12.24
CA ASP A 21 -30.15 19.72 12.24
C ASP A 21 -30.37 18.22 12.57
N CYS A 22 -31.47 17.86 13.22
CA CYS A 22 -31.84 16.45 13.48
C CYS A 22 -32.54 15.75 12.30
N ILE A 23 -32.87 16.46 11.20
CA ILE A 23 -33.57 15.86 10.04
C ILE A 23 -32.57 15.48 8.93
N MET A 24 -31.31 15.84 9.07
CA MET A 24 -30.25 15.50 8.09
C MET A 24 -29.37 14.31 8.53
N ALA A 25 -29.91 13.38 9.29
CA ALA A 25 -29.32 12.06 9.37
C ALA A 25 -29.48 11.40 8.00
N ASP A 26 -28.35 11.24 7.28
CA ASP A 26 -28.13 10.57 6.00
C ASP A 26 -29.39 9.92 5.39
N SER A 27 -30.26 10.71 4.78
CA SER A 27 -31.42 10.18 4.07
C SER A 27 -30.97 9.76 2.67
N PHE A 28 -30.92 8.44 2.46
CA PHE A 28 -30.65 7.83 1.17
C PHE A 28 -31.93 7.32 0.53
N PHE A 29 -31.99 7.32 -0.79
CA PHE A 29 -33.00 6.60 -1.54
C PHE A 29 -32.40 5.96 -2.79
N ILE A 30 -33.13 5.03 -3.39
CA ILE A 30 -32.73 4.37 -4.64
C ILE A 30 -33.76 4.73 -5.72
N GLU A 31 -33.29 5.20 -6.87
CA GLU A 31 -34.08 5.39 -8.08
C GLU A 31 -33.34 4.79 -9.28
N SER A 32 -34.04 3.99 -10.06
CA SER A 32 -33.48 3.30 -11.25
C SER A 32 -32.20 2.51 -10.96
N GLY A 33 -32.09 1.91 -9.76
CA GLY A 33 -30.94 1.10 -9.35
C GLY A 33 -29.73 1.91 -8.88
N ILE A 34 -29.84 3.23 -8.74
CA ILE A 34 -28.79 4.11 -8.25
C ILE A 34 -29.16 4.66 -6.88
N LYS A 35 -28.24 4.58 -5.93
CA LYS A 35 -28.38 5.12 -4.58
C LYS A 35 -27.99 6.59 -4.56
N TYR A 36 -28.84 7.42 -4.00
CA TYR A 36 -28.67 8.86 -3.87
C TYR A 36 -28.66 9.29 -2.41
N LYS A 37 -27.82 10.24 -2.08
CA LYS A 37 -27.77 10.93 -0.78
C LYS A 37 -28.42 12.30 -0.90
N ILE A 38 -29.40 12.61 -0.04
CA ILE A 38 -30.03 13.94 0.00
C ILE A 38 -29.07 14.91 0.68
N ILE A 39 -28.71 15.98 -0.02
CA ILE A 39 -27.83 17.04 0.49
C ILE A 39 -28.66 18.19 1.06
N ASP A 40 -29.69 18.59 0.33
CA ASP A 40 -30.63 19.63 0.76
C ASP A 40 -32.01 19.47 0.08
N ASN A 41 -32.90 20.43 0.26
CA ASN A 41 -34.27 20.39 -0.29
C ASN A 41 -34.38 20.37 -1.82
N GLY A 42 -33.28 20.47 -2.55
CA GLY A 42 -33.27 20.50 -4.02
C GLY A 42 -32.13 19.75 -4.67
N HIS A 43 -31.17 19.23 -3.88
CA HIS A 43 -29.98 18.59 -4.41
C HIS A 43 -29.70 17.23 -3.77
N VAL A 44 -29.15 16.33 -4.58
CA VAL A 44 -28.65 15.02 -4.18
C VAL A 44 -27.30 14.75 -4.82
N ASN A 45 -26.52 13.89 -4.17
CA ASN A 45 -25.33 13.28 -4.76
C ASN A 45 -25.59 11.81 -5.07
N VAL A 46 -24.88 11.28 -6.06
CA VAL A 46 -24.79 9.82 -6.25
C VAL A 46 -23.85 9.29 -5.17
N ALA A 47 -24.40 8.52 -4.25
CA ALA A 47 -23.68 7.95 -3.11
C ALA A 47 -22.94 6.66 -3.48
N VAL A 48 -22.11 6.15 -2.55
CA VAL A 48 -21.49 4.84 -2.69
C VAL A 48 -22.58 3.77 -2.80
N GLN A 49 -22.48 2.94 -3.84
CA GLN A 49 -23.43 1.86 -4.08
C GLN A 49 -23.14 0.67 -3.16
N ASP A 50 -24.20 -0.04 -2.74
CA ASP A 50 -24.06 -1.26 -1.95
C ASP A 50 -23.82 -2.47 -2.88
N ASP A 51 -23.07 -3.48 -2.43
CA ASP A 51 -22.71 -4.69 -3.20
C ASP A 51 -23.92 -5.41 -3.84
N SER A 52 -25.08 -5.30 -3.24
CA SER A 52 -26.34 -5.88 -3.76
C SER A 52 -26.81 -5.29 -5.08
N LEU A 53 -26.36 -4.06 -5.44
CA LEU A 53 -26.72 -3.37 -6.68
C LEU A 53 -25.77 -3.68 -7.85
N TYR A 54 -24.64 -4.37 -7.59
CA TYR A 54 -23.67 -4.75 -8.61
C TYR A 54 -24.02 -6.03 -9.40
N SER A 55 -25.21 -6.63 -9.14
CA SER A 55 -25.63 -7.79 -9.92
C SER A 55 -25.83 -7.39 -11.39
N SER A 56 -25.43 -8.26 -12.29
CA SER A 56 -25.39 -8.10 -13.76
C SER A 56 -26.72 -7.67 -14.43
N TYR A 57 -27.79 -7.55 -13.69
CA TYR A 57 -29.13 -7.19 -14.16
C TYR A 57 -29.51 -5.73 -13.86
N ALA A 58 -28.66 -4.95 -13.20
CA ALA A 58 -29.02 -3.61 -12.73
C ALA A 58 -29.15 -2.58 -13.87
N PHE A 59 -28.42 -2.77 -14.99
CA PHE A 59 -28.39 -1.78 -16.06
C PHE A 59 -28.76 -2.40 -17.41
N LYS A 60 -29.78 -1.80 -18.06
CA LYS A 60 -30.21 -2.22 -19.39
C LYS A 60 -29.07 -2.01 -20.39
N ASP A 61 -28.74 -3.04 -21.17
CA ASP A 61 -27.69 -3.01 -22.19
C ASP A 61 -26.30 -2.61 -21.64
N TYR A 62 -26.05 -2.80 -20.33
CA TYR A 62 -24.82 -2.42 -19.63
C TYR A 62 -24.52 -0.90 -19.65
N VAL A 63 -25.54 -0.06 -19.92
CA VAL A 63 -25.42 1.39 -19.93
C VAL A 63 -25.83 1.95 -18.56
N LEU A 64 -24.90 2.60 -17.85
CA LEU A 64 -25.22 3.44 -16.71
C LEU A 64 -25.48 4.86 -17.22
N GLU A 65 -26.72 5.29 -17.12
CA GLU A 65 -27.12 6.68 -17.35
C GLU A 65 -27.45 7.34 -16.01
N ILE A 66 -26.63 8.30 -15.60
CA ILE A 66 -26.84 9.06 -14.37
C ILE A 66 -27.64 10.31 -14.76
N PRO A 67 -28.93 10.43 -14.36
CA PRO A 67 -29.76 11.54 -14.76
C PRO A 67 -29.39 12.83 -14.01
N ALA A 68 -29.60 13.98 -14.63
CA ALA A 68 -29.41 15.28 -13.99
C ALA A 68 -30.47 15.59 -12.92
N ILE A 69 -31.62 14.93 -13.00
CA ILE A 69 -32.79 15.16 -12.11
C ILE A 69 -33.39 13.81 -11.74
N VAL A 70 -33.61 13.63 -10.45
CA VAL A 70 -34.28 12.44 -9.87
C VAL A 70 -35.52 12.87 -9.08
N ARG A 71 -36.41 11.91 -8.84
CA ARG A 71 -37.65 12.15 -8.06
C ARG A 71 -37.70 11.22 -6.87
N HIS A 72 -38.01 11.79 -5.73
CA HIS A 72 -38.24 11.01 -4.51
C HIS A 72 -39.42 11.64 -3.71
N GLU A 73 -40.37 10.84 -3.31
CA GLU A 73 -41.57 11.27 -2.55
C GLU A 73 -42.29 12.49 -3.18
N GLY A 74 -42.40 12.51 -4.51
CA GLY A 74 -43.07 13.58 -5.26
C GLY A 74 -42.23 14.85 -5.44
N ARG A 75 -41.05 14.94 -4.86
CA ARG A 75 -40.11 16.06 -5.01
C ARG A 75 -39.12 15.79 -6.13
N ARG A 76 -38.63 16.87 -6.77
CA ARG A 76 -37.55 16.82 -7.77
C ARG A 76 -36.25 17.28 -7.14
N TYR A 77 -35.20 16.50 -7.34
CA TYR A 77 -33.86 16.82 -6.88
C TYR A 77 -32.90 16.91 -8.09
N ARG A 78 -31.98 17.86 -8.05
CA ARG A 78 -30.88 17.95 -9.02
C ARG A 78 -29.73 17.12 -8.51
N VAL A 79 -29.15 16.29 -9.39
CA VAL A 79 -27.94 15.53 -9.08
C VAL A 79 -26.74 16.44 -9.32
N LYS A 80 -25.92 16.67 -8.30
CA LYS A 80 -24.80 17.61 -8.34
C LYS A 80 -23.45 16.94 -8.49
N GLU A 81 -23.26 15.83 -7.80
CA GLU A 81 -21.98 15.17 -7.65
C GLU A 81 -22.12 13.66 -7.72
N ILE A 82 -21.11 13.01 -8.30
CA ILE A 82 -20.86 11.57 -8.15
C ILE A 82 -19.79 11.46 -7.08
N GLU A 83 -20.18 10.95 -5.89
CA GLU A 83 -19.31 10.93 -4.71
C GLU A 83 -18.09 10.01 -4.88
N LYS A 84 -17.12 10.21 -4.02
CA LYS A 84 -15.91 9.38 -3.94
C LYS A 84 -16.28 7.90 -3.75
N TYR A 85 -15.68 7.03 -4.56
CA TYR A 85 -15.93 5.58 -4.59
C TYR A 85 -17.36 5.18 -4.96
N ALA A 86 -18.19 6.05 -5.55
CA ALA A 86 -19.60 5.79 -5.82
C ALA A 86 -19.86 4.45 -6.52
N PHE A 87 -19.09 4.09 -7.54
CA PHE A 87 -19.22 2.87 -8.34
C PHE A 87 -17.94 2.02 -8.35
N THR A 88 -17.14 2.09 -7.30
CA THR A 88 -15.90 1.28 -7.22
C THR A 88 -16.19 -0.20 -7.44
N THR A 89 -15.38 -0.87 -8.30
CA THR A 89 -15.49 -2.29 -8.65
C THR A 89 -16.78 -2.72 -9.37
N CYS A 90 -17.57 -1.77 -9.88
CA CYS A 90 -18.80 -2.08 -10.60
C CYS A 90 -18.50 -2.64 -12.00
N CYS A 91 -18.41 -3.97 -12.13
CA CYS A 91 -18.18 -4.65 -13.41
C CYS A 91 -19.45 -4.75 -14.29
N ALA A 92 -20.61 -4.30 -13.83
CA ALA A 92 -21.86 -4.35 -14.58
C ALA A 92 -21.99 -3.23 -15.64
N ILE A 93 -21.07 -2.26 -15.65
CA ILE A 93 -21.13 -1.07 -16.51
C ILE A 93 -20.15 -1.22 -17.67
N LYS A 94 -20.64 -1.05 -18.91
CA LYS A 94 -19.81 -0.89 -20.12
C LYS A 94 -19.77 0.53 -20.65
N HIS A 95 -20.88 1.25 -20.55
CA HIS A 95 -21.00 2.58 -21.07
C HIS A 95 -21.54 3.53 -20.00
N LEU A 96 -20.83 4.63 -19.77
CA LEU A 96 -21.23 5.65 -18.80
C LEU A 96 -21.69 6.91 -19.52
N LYS A 97 -22.92 7.34 -19.23
CA LYS A 97 -23.48 8.61 -19.63
C LYS A 97 -23.82 9.45 -18.41
N ILE A 98 -23.22 10.61 -18.30
CA ILE A 98 -23.44 11.56 -17.21
C ILE A 98 -24.40 12.64 -17.68
N GLY A 99 -25.49 12.91 -16.94
CA GLY A 99 -26.51 13.87 -17.29
C GLY A 99 -26.02 15.32 -17.20
N GLU A 100 -26.54 16.16 -18.11
CA GLU A 100 -26.24 17.59 -18.12
C GLU A 100 -26.77 18.28 -16.86
N GLY A 101 -25.89 18.98 -16.11
CA GLY A 101 -26.18 19.62 -14.82
C GLY A 101 -25.46 18.99 -13.63
N ILE A 102 -24.85 17.81 -13.80
CA ILE A 102 -23.89 17.24 -12.84
C ILE A 102 -22.58 18.00 -12.99
N GLU A 103 -22.01 18.45 -11.88
CA GLU A 103 -20.87 19.37 -11.87
C GLU A 103 -19.56 18.70 -11.42
N VAL A 104 -19.64 17.61 -10.62
CA VAL A 104 -18.47 16.99 -9.98
C VAL A 104 -18.45 15.48 -10.18
N ILE A 105 -17.30 14.97 -10.62
CA ILE A 105 -16.91 13.56 -10.52
C ILE A 105 -15.79 13.50 -9.48
N SER A 106 -16.06 12.90 -8.33
CA SER A 106 -15.09 12.87 -7.23
C SER A 106 -14.02 11.79 -7.40
N ASP A 107 -13.03 11.79 -6.49
CA ASP A 107 -11.91 10.86 -6.53
C ASP A 107 -12.38 9.41 -6.57
N TYR A 108 -11.76 8.58 -7.39
CA TYR A 108 -12.00 7.13 -7.46
C TYR A 108 -13.46 6.73 -7.72
N ALA A 109 -14.30 7.63 -8.23
CA ALA A 109 -15.74 7.43 -8.37
C ALA A 109 -16.13 6.14 -9.12
N PHE A 110 -15.34 5.74 -10.12
CA PHE A 110 -15.50 4.53 -10.94
C PHE A 110 -14.25 3.63 -10.91
N GLN A 111 -13.50 3.66 -9.82
CA GLN A 111 -12.29 2.85 -9.69
C GLN A 111 -12.59 1.37 -9.93
N ALA A 112 -11.74 0.70 -10.71
CA ALA A 112 -11.79 -0.73 -11.00
C ALA A 112 -13.12 -1.20 -11.64
N CYS A 113 -13.82 -0.33 -12.38
CA CYS A 113 -14.90 -0.73 -13.27
C CYS A 113 -14.29 -1.41 -14.51
N ALA A 114 -13.83 -2.66 -14.34
CA ALA A 114 -12.98 -3.34 -15.33
C ALA A 114 -13.63 -3.52 -16.72
N ASN A 115 -14.96 -3.58 -16.80
CA ASN A 115 -15.70 -3.73 -18.05
C ASN A 115 -16.14 -2.40 -18.70
N LEU A 116 -15.83 -1.25 -18.08
CA LEU A 116 -16.17 0.07 -18.61
C LEU A 116 -15.40 0.33 -19.90
N GLU A 117 -16.11 0.47 -21.03
CA GLU A 117 -15.56 0.66 -22.38
C GLU A 117 -15.58 2.12 -22.82
N SER A 118 -16.62 2.88 -22.42
CA SER A 118 -16.77 4.27 -22.83
C SER A 118 -17.36 5.19 -21.78
N VAL A 119 -16.93 6.46 -21.81
CA VAL A 119 -17.38 7.54 -20.91
C VAL A 119 -17.69 8.79 -21.72
N SER A 120 -18.87 9.38 -21.48
CA SER A 120 -19.27 10.69 -22.02
C SER A 120 -19.35 11.72 -20.89
N ILE A 121 -18.55 12.78 -20.98
CA ILE A 121 -18.47 13.88 -20.01
C ILE A 121 -19.26 15.08 -20.54
N PRO A 122 -20.33 15.54 -19.87
CA PRO A 122 -21.17 16.64 -20.33
C PRO A 122 -20.50 18.02 -20.14
N SER A 123 -21.13 19.04 -20.74
CA SER A 123 -20.65 20.41 -20.66
C SER A 123 -20.68 21.00 -19.25
N SER A 124 -21.51 20.44 -18.38
CA SER A 124 -21.70 20.90 -17.00
C SER A 124 -20.60 20.50 -16.02
N ILE A 125 -19.79 19.48 -16.31
CA ILE A 125 -18.70 19.06 -15.40
C ILE A 125 -17.70 20.19 -15.22
N ARG A 126 -17.38 20.50 -13.96
CA ARG A 126 -16.45 21.54 -13.53
C ARG A 126 -15.26 20.98 -12.76
N VAL A 127 -15.44 19.82 -12.12
CA VAL A 127 -14.41 19.16 -11.32
C VAL A 127 -14.35 17.69 -11.71
N VAL A 128 -13.15 17.21 -12.00
CA VAL A 128 -12.80 15.81 -12.15
C VAL A 128 -11.72 15.52 -11.09
N GLY A 129 -12.05 14.68 -10.13
CA GLY A 129 -11.19 14.31 -9.03
C GLY A 129 -10.00 13.44 -9.45
N ALA A 130 -9.21 13.03 -8.46
CA ALA A 130 -8.06 12.17 -8.71
C ALA A 130 -8.49 10.74 -9.11
N ALA A 131 -7.88 10.20 -10.15
CA ALA A 131 -8.02 8.81 -10.57
C ALA A 131 -9.47 8.27 -10.68
N PRO A 132 -10.44 9.02 -11.23
CA PRO A 132 -11.85 8.63 -11.21
C PRO A 132 -12.12 7.32 -11.94
N PHE A 133 -11.30 6.97 -12.93
CA PHE A 133 -11.40 5.75 -13.76
C PHE A 133 -10.18 4.83 -13.63
N GLN A 134 -9.47 4.90 -12.52
CA GLN A 134 -8.31 4.04 -12.24
C GLN A 134 -8.68 2.56 -12.36
N TYR A 135 -7.84 1.75 -13.01
CA TYR A 135 -8.07 0.32 -13.27
C TYR A 135 -9.34 -0.01 -14.07
N CYS A 136 -9.89 0.95 -14.85
CA CYS A 136 -10.91 0.66 -15.87
C CYS A 136 -10.22 0.06 -17.10
N THR A 137 -9.84 -1.20 -17.01
CA THR A 137 -8.95 -1.86 -17.99
C THR A 137 -9.51 -1.98 -19.38
N SER A 138 -10.85 -1.99 -19.56
CA SER A 138 -11.50 -2.02 -20.87
C SER A 138 -11.76 -0.62 -21.46
N LEU A 139 -11.42 0.46 -20.75
CA LEU A 139 -11.73 1.82 -21.18
C LEU A 139 -10.89 2.21 -22.38
N THR A 140 -11.58 2.50 -23.51
CA THR A 140 -10.96 2.89 -24.79
C THR A 140 -11.52 4.19 -25.36
N THR A 141 -12.65 4.66 -24.85
CA THR A 141 -13.32 5.84 -25.39
C THR A 141 -13.66 6.83 -24.27
N ILE A 142 -13.10 8.02 -24.36
CA ILE A 142 -13.43 9.15 -23.47
C ILE A 142 -13.76 10.34 -24.35
N VAL A 143 -15.00 10.85 -24.22
CA VAL A 143 -15.47 12.00 -24.98
C VAL A 143 -15.93 13.09 -24.02
N VAL A 144 -15.37 14.27 -24.15
CA VAL A 144 -15.82 15.48 -23.45
C VAL A 144 -16.65 16.32 -24.42
N ASP A 145 -17.80 16.83 -23.97
CA ASP A 145 -18.65 17.72 -24.75
C ASP A 145 -17.86 18.96 -25.21
N LYS A 146 -17.97 19.30 -26.48
CA LYS A 146 -17.22 20.41 -27.11
C LYS A 146 -17.51 21.79 -26.49
N THR A 147 -18.61 21.91 -25.76
CA THR A 147 -19.02 23.15 -25.08
C THR A 147 -18.57 23.20 -23.63
N ASN A 148 -17.89 22.16 -23.13
CA ASN A 148 -17.35 22.19 -21.78
C ASN A 148 -16.25 23.28 -21.70
N PRO A 149 -16.35 24.24 -20.75
CA PRO A 149 -15.42 25.38 -20.71
C PRO A 149 -14.10 25.07 -19.99
N ILE A 150 -13.97 23.91 -19.34
CA ILE A 150 -12.82 23.57 -18.48
C ILE A 150 -12.03 22.39 -19.05
N PHE A 151 -12.73 21.43 -19.64
CA PHE A 151 -12.14 20.19 -20.12
C PHE A 151 -12.43 19.98 -21.60
N ASP A 152 -11.55 19.27 -22.27
CA ASP A 152 -11.76 18.81 -23.64
C ASP A 152 -11.17 17.41 -23.89
N SER A 153 -11.54 16.84 -25.04
CA SER A 153 -10.92 15.64 -25.63
C SER A 153 -10.54 15.95 -27.09
N ARG A 154 -9.73 17.02 -27.24
CA ARG A 154 -9.29 17.53 -28.55
C ARG A 154 -8.68 16.44 -29.42
N GLU A 155 -8.85 16.59 -30.75
CA GLU A 155 -8.31 15.66 -31.75
C GLU A 155 -8.83 14.22 -31.61
N GLY A 156 -9.90 13.99 -30.82
CA GLY A 156 -10.40 12.65 -30.53
C GLY A 156 -9.42 11.81 -29.76
N CYS A 157 -8.66 12.43 -28.85
CA CYS A 157 -7.53 11.81 -28.13
C CYS A 157 -7.92 10.72 -27.13
N ASN A 158 -9.22 10.49 -26.86
CA ASN A 158 -9.69 9.57 -25.81
C ASN A 158 -9.09 9.87 -24.44
N ALA A 159 -9.12 11.14 -24.03
CA ALA A 159 -8.61 11.61 -22.75
C ALA A 159 -9.44 12.77 -22.24
N ILE A 160 -9.28 13.12 -20.96
CA ILE A 160 -9.75 14.38 -20.39
C ILE A 160 -8.54 15.30 -20.23
N ILE A 161 -8.54 16.41 -20.94
CA ILE A 161 -7.50 17.42 -20.88
C ILE A 161 -8.08 18.69 -20.28
N LYS A 162 -7.37 19.28 -19.32
CA LYS A 162 -7.70 20.57 -18.73
C LYS A 162 -7.21 21.69 -19.65
N THR A 163 -8.15 22.49 -20.17
CA THR A 163 -7.86 23.47 -21.24
C THR A 163 -6.93 24.59 -20.80
N LYS A 164 -6.98 25.00 -19.51
CA LYS A 164 -6.26 26.16 -18.98
C LYS A 164 -4.74 25.99 -19.02
N ASP A 165 -4.24 24.79 -18.68
CA ASP A 165 -2.81 24.49 -18.52
C ASP A 165 -2.33 23.33 -19.39
N ASN A 166 -3.20 22.81 -20.26
CA ASN A 166 -2.94 21.67 -21.13
C ASN A 166 -2.50 20.41 -20.37
N SER A 167 -3.05 20.20 -19.17
CA SER A 167 -2.78 18.99 -18.39
C SER A 167 -3.71 17.86 -18.78
N LEU A 168 -3.17 16.71 -19.16
CA LEU A 168 -3.92 15.47 -19.37
C LEU A 168 -4.16 14.83 -17.98
N ILE A 169 -5.41 14.85 -17.53
CA ILE A 169 -5.78 14.40 -16.18
C ILE A 169 -6.37 12.98 -16.14
N VAL A 170 -6.90 12.49 -17.26
CA VAL A 170 -7.39 11.10 -17.42
C VAL A 170 -7.08 10.62 -18.82
N GLY A 171 -6.37 9.51 -18.92
CA GLY A 171 -6.15 8.75 -20.13
C GLY A 171 -6.80 7.37 -20.05
N CYS A 172 -6.71 6.62 -21.15
CA CYS A 172 -7.14 5.23 -21.25
C CYS A 172 -6.24 4.44 -22.21
N GLY A 173 -6.53 3.15 -22.40
CA GLY A 173 -5.72 2.27 -23.26
C GLY A 173 -5.60 2.71 -24.71
N ALA A 174 -6.55 3.49 -25.22
CA ALA A 174 -6.57 4.00 -26.61
C ALA A 174 -6.18 5.49 -26.73
N THR A 175 -5.69 6.11 -25.65
CA THR A 175 -5.33 7.53 -25.67
C THR A 175 -4.17 7.80 -26.62
N LYS A 176 -4.35 8.80 -27.47
CA LYS A 176 -3.26 9.41 -28.26
C LYS A 176 -3.01 10.79 -27.66
N ILE A 177 -1.86 10.96 -27.00
CA ILE A 177 -1.53 12.21 -26.32
C ILE A 177 -1.30 13.30 -27.37
N PRO A 178 -2.10 14.40 -27.39
CA PRO A 178 -1.87 15.51 -28.33
C PRO A 178 -0.56 16.25 -28.05
N SER A 179 0.09 16.77 -29.06
CA SER A 179 1.35 17.54 -28.95
C SER A 179 1.19 18.86 -28.17
N SER A 180 -0.03 19.31 -27.98
CA SER A 180 -0.36 20.49 -27.17
C SER A 180 -0.35 20.21 -25.65
N VAL A 181 -0.29 18.94 -25.23
CA VAL A 181 -0.21 18.57 -23.80
C VAL A 181 1.14 18.97 -23.23
N ARG A 182 1.14 19.62 -22.06
CA ARG A 182 2.33 20.07 -21.33
C ARG A 182 2.61 19.24 -20.09
N CYS A 183 1.57 18.67 -19.51
CA CYS A 183 1.68 17.91 -18.26
C CYS A 183 0.84 16.63 -18.36
N ILE A 184 1.40 15.52 -17.98
CA ILE A 184 0.65 14.29 -17.71
C ILE A 184 0.46 14.24 -16.18
N ASP A 185 -0.78 14.45 -15.75
CA ASP A 185 -1.09 14.65 -14.34
C ASP A 185 -1.05 13.34 -13.55
N LYS A 186 -1.05 13.47 -12.23
CA LYS A 186 -1.00 12.33 -11.31
C LYS A 186 -2.13 11.34 -11.59
N TYR A 187 -1.76 10.05 -11.61
CA TYR A 187 -2.65 8.92 -11.87
C TYR A 187 -3.30 8.89 -13.26
N ALA A 188 -2.90 9.73 -14.21
CA ALA A 188 -3.60 9.93 -15.49
C ALA A 188 -3.84 8.64 -16.27
N PHE A 189 -2.89 7.70 -16.28
CA PHE A 189 -2.98 6.39 -16.94
C PHE A 189 -2.89 5.21 -15.98
N MET A 190 -3.07 5.43 -14.70
CA MET A 190 -2.88 4.37 -13.71
C MET A 190 -3.80 3.17 -13.96
N GLY A 191 -3.19 2.00 -14.14
CA GLY A 191 -3.91 0.75 -14.41
C GLY A 191 -4.40 0.58 -15.85
N CYS A 192 -3.97 1.44 -16.81
CA CYS A 192 -4.33 1.32 -18.22
C CYS A 192 -3.58 0.18 -18.93
N LEU A 193 -4.27 -0.47 -19.90
CA LEU A 193 -3.67 -1.52 -20.73
C LEU A 193 -2.99 -0.93 -21.97
N VAL A 194 -1.96 -0.10 -21.77
CA VAL A 194 -1.14 0.44 -22.87
C VAL A 194 0.07 -0.48 -23.11
N GLU A 195 0.43 -0.77 -24.34
CA GLU A 195 1.62 -1.56 -24.68
C GLU A 195 2.85 -0.70 -24.97
N GLU A 196 2.64 0.40 -25.66
CA GLU A 196 3.66 1.40 -25.98
C GLU A 196 3.15 2.79 -25.63
N LEU A 197 4.02 3.61 -25.07
CA LEU A 197 3.72 4.97 -24.72
C LEU A 197 4.55 5.91 -25.56
N ALA A 198 3.90 6.61 -26.49
CA ALA A 198 4.48 7.71 -27.24
C ALA A 198 4.15 9.02 -26.52
N ILE A 199 5.06 9.53 -25.73
CA ILE A 199 4.97 10.85 -25.12
C ILE A 199 5.43 11.85 -26.17
N PRO A 200 4.57 12.80 -26.62
CA PRO A 200 4.96 13.73 -27.68
C PRO A 200 5.90 14.82 -27.18
N ASP A 201 6.66 15.39 -28.12
CA ASP A 201 7.40 16.62 -27.87
C ASP A 201 6.43 17.74 -27.43
N GLY A 202 6.84 18.45 -26.35
CA GLY A 202 6.01 19.46 -25.72
C GLY A 202 5.51 19.07 -24.33
N VAL A 203 5.51 17.78 -23.97
CA VAL A 203 5.29 17.37 -22.57
C VAL A 203 6.52 17.75 -21.76
N GLU A 204 6.31 18.56 -20.74
CA GLU A 204 7.34 19.09 -19.84
C GLU A 204 7.39 18.30 -18.52
N ARG A 205 6.24 17.80 -18.04
CA ARG A 205 6.13 17.14 -16.73
C ARG A 205 5.33 15.84 -16.80
N ILE A 206 5.84 14.83 -16.10
CA ILE A 206 5.20 13.54 -15.84
C ILE A 206 5.08 13.41 -14.32
N ASN A 207 3.86 13.51 -13.80
CA ASN A 207 3.61 13.59 -12.38
C ASN A 207 3.52 12.21 -11.71
N PHE A 208 3.43 12.22 -10.39
CA PHE A 208 3.39 11.08 -9.48
C PHE A 208 2.36 10.01 -9.91
N PHE A 209 2.80 8.74 -10.03
CA PHE A 209 1.96 7.61 -10.48
C PHE A 209 1.28 7.80 -11.84
N ALA A 210 1.73 8.70 -12.71
CA ALA A 210 1.05 9.00 -13.99
C ALA A 210 0.80 7.75 -14.85
N PHE A 211 1.74 6.82 -14.91
CA PHE A 211 1.67 5.55 -15.64
C PHE A 211 1.84 4.33 -14.75
N SER A 212 1.63 4.49 -13.45
CA SER A 212 1.78 3.37 -12.51
C SER A 212 0.79 2.24 -12.83
N SER A 213 1.24 1.01 -12.57
CA SER A 213 0.42 -0.20 -12.73
C SER A 213 -0.11 -0.40 -14.15
N CYS A 214 0.69 -0.06 -15.17
CA CYS A 214 0.40 -0.37 -16.56
C CYS A 214 0.99 -1.75 -16.91
N PRO A 215 0.22 -2.85 -16.79
CA PRO A 215 0.79 -4.20 -16.80
C PRO A 215 1.28 -4.68 -18.17
N ASN A 216 0.86 -4.02 -19.26
CA ASN A 216 1.25 -4.40 -20.62
C ASN A 216 2.30 -3.48 -21.22
N LEU A 217 2.73 -2.43 -20.49
CA LEU A 217 3.67 -1.44 -21.00
C LEU A 217 5.05 -2.06 -21.21
N LYS A 218 5.52 -2.10 -22.47
CA LYS A 218 6.79 -2.73 -22.87
C LYS A 218 7.89 -1.72 -23.16
N LYS A 219 7.51 -0.53 -23.61
CA LYS A 219 8.46 0.48 -24.06
C LYS A 219 8.06 1.88 -23.56
N ILE A 220 9.06 2.59 -23.05
CA ILE A 220 8.95 3.99 -22.63
C ILE A 220 9.89 4.83 -23.49
N VAL A 221 9.36 5.91 -24.10
CA VAL A 221 10.16 6.88 -24.85
C VAL A 221 9.95 8.25 -24.23
N ILE A 222 11.01 8.84 -23.70
CA ILE A 222 11.01 10.17 -23.08
C ILE A 222 11.53 11.18 -24.09
N PRO A 223 10.72 12.19 -24.50
CA PRO A 223 11.14 13.21 -25.47
C PRO A 223 12.09 14.24 -24.87
N ALA A 224 12.69 15.06 -25.75
CA ALA A 224 13.61 16.12 -25.36
C ALA A 224 12.98 17.20 -24.45
N SER A 225 11.68 17.37 -24.52
CA SER A 225 10.95 18.41 -23.78
C SER A 225 10.66 18.09 -22.31
N VAL A 226 10.85 16.83 -21.87
CA VAL A 226 10.55 16.45 -20.47
C VAL A 226 11.62 16.96 -19.54
N GLU A 227 11.23 17.86 -18.64
CA GLU A 227 12.07 18.49 -17.62
C GLU A 227 11.90 17.84 -16.24
N THR A 228 10.73 17.24 -15.98
CA THR A 228 10.43 16.64 -14.66
C THR A 228 9.71 15.30 -14.80
N ILE A 229 10.26 14.28 -14.16
CA ILE A 229 9.62 12.99 -13.92
C ILE A 229 9.54 12.81 -12.41
N GLU A 230 8.31 12.81 -11.87
CA GLU A 230 8.12 12.59 -10.43
C GLU A 230 8.31 11.12 -10.04
N GLU A 231 8.58 10.89 -8.76
CA GLU A 231 8.76 9.56 -8.21
C GLU A 231 7.56 8.65 -8.51
N LEU A 232 7.83 7.36 -8.72
CA LEU A 232 6.82 6.34 -8.99
C LEU A 232 5.94 6.60 -10.23
N ALA A 233 6.33 7.53 -11.13
CA ALA A 233 5.57 7.82 -12.34
C ALA A 233 5.29 6.56 -13.19
N PHE A 234 6.20 5.60 -13.20
CA PHE A 234 6.13 4.32 -13.93
C PHE A 234 6.20 3.09 -13.01
N ASP A 235 5.87 3.25 -11.72
CA ASP A 235 5.90 2.14 -10.77
C ASP A 235 4.98 0.98 -11.19
N ASN A 236 5.38 -0.24 -10.86
CA ASN A 236 4.60 -1.46 -11.14
C ASN A 236 4.23 -1.63 -12.62
N CYS A 237 5.22 -1.42 -13.52
CA CYS A 237 5.12 -1.71 -14.95
C CYS A 237 6.03 -2.92 -15.29
N PRO A 238 5.62 -4.16 -14.95
CA PRO A 238 6.50 -5.34 -14.90
C PRO A 238 7.00 -5.81 -16.28
N GLU A 239 6.31 -5.44 -17.36
CA GLU A 239 6.63 -5.88 -18.72
C GLU A 239 7.54 -4.89 -19.47
N VAL A 240 7.98 -3.79 -18.82
CA VAL A 240 8.91 -2.85 -19.46
C VAL A 240 10.26 -3.55 -19.71
N ILE A 241 10.67 -3.52 -20.98
CA ILE A 241 11.93 -4.09 -21.46
C ILE A 241 12.79 -3.09 -22.24
N SER A 242 12.26 -1.91 -22.55
CA SER A 242 13.00 -0.87 -23.27
C SER A 242 12.64 0.52 -22.77
N ILE A 243 13.68 1.29 -22.44
CA ILE A 243 13.57 2.68 -22.01
C ILE A 243 14.54 3.51 -22.83
N VAL A 244 14.01 4.50 -23.55
CA VAL A 244 14.80 5.39 -24.40
C VAL A 244 14.51 6.83 -24.04
N VAL A 245 15.54 7.60 -23.79
CA VAL A 245 15.46 9.06 -23.64
C VAL A 245 16.04 9.71 -24.89
N ASP A 246 15.34 10.76 -25.41
CA ASP A 246 15.84 11.50 -26.58
C ASP A 246 17.20 12.13 -26.25
N LYS A 247 18.15 12.01 -27.18
CA LYS A 247 19.51 12.49 -27.02
C LYS A 247 19.65 14.01 -26.79
N ASN A 248 18.61 14.77 -27.12
CA ASN A 248 18.55 16.22 -26.90
C ASN A 248 17.90 16.59 -25.57
N ASN A 249 17.45 15.63 -24.77
CA ASN A 249 16.97 15.90 -23.41
C ASN A 249 18.17 16.36 -22.57
N THR A 250 18.01 17.44 -21.81
CA THR A 250 19.10 18.05 -21.01
C THR A 250 19.14 17.54 -19.57
N ASP A 251 18.03 17.07 -19.08
CA ASP A 251 17.83 16.67 -17.68
C ASP A 251 17.98 15.15 -17.48
N TYR A 252 17.62 14.39 -18.51
CA TYR A 252 17.64 12.92 -18.46
C TYR A 252 18.38 12.32 -19.65
N ASP A 253 18.91 11.13 -19.46
CA ASP A 253 19.45 10.32 -20.56
C ASP A 253 19.22 8.81 -20.34
N SER A 254 19.51 8.04 -21.40
CA SER A 254 19.62 6.58 -21.40
C SER A 254 20.95 6.20 -22.07
N ARG A 255 22.05 6.75 -21.53
CA ARG A 255 23.39 6.63 -22.09
C ARG A 255 23.79 5.18 -22.35
N ASN A 256 24.51 4.96 -23.44
CA ASN A 256 24.99 3.64 -23.87
C ASN A 256 23.87 2.63 -24.17
N GLY A 257 22.62 3.09 -24.36
CA GLY A 257 21.48 2.20 -24.56
C GLY A 257 21.21 1.31 -23.33
N CYS A 258 21.33 1.88 -22.14
CA CYS A 258 21.26 1.15 -20.86
C CYS A 258 19.84 0.69 -20.48
N ASP A 259 18.80 1.04 -21.25
CA ASP A 259 17.39 0.80 -20.91
C ASP A 259 17.03 1.29 -19.50
N ALA A 260 17.40 2.54 -19.18
CA ALA A 260 17.11 3.22 -17.93
C ALA A 260 16.85 4.71 -18.16
N ILE A 261 16.22 5.39 -17.20
CA ILE A 261 16.20 6.85 -17.10
C ILE A 261 17.20 7.27 -16.04
N ILE A 262 18.17 8.08 -16.46
CA ILE A 262 19.22 8.61 -15.60
C ILE A 262 19.04 10.12 -15.52
N TYR A 263 19.02 10.67 -14.32
CA TYR A 263 19.08 12.11 -14.09
C TYR A 263 20.53 12.57 -14.21
N THR A 264 20.80 13.46 -15.18
CA THR A 264 22.16 13.75 -15.65
C THR A 264 22.99 14.55 -14.67
N SER A 265 22.36 15.41 -13.83
CA SER A 265 23.07 16.35 -12.95
C SER A 265 23.85 15.67 -11.83
N ASP A 266 23.37 14.53 -11.33
CA ASP A 266 23.94 13.81 -10.18
C ASP A 266 24.13 12.30 -10.44
N ASN A 267 24.13 11.89 -11.72
CA ASN A 267 24.30 10.51 -12.14
C ASN A 267 23.39 9.51 -11.39
N LYS A 268 22.14 9.90 -11.22
CA LYS A 268 21.16 9.14 -10.45
C LYS A 268 20.26 8.33 -11.36
N LEU A 269 20.25 7.00 -11.22
CA LEU A 269 19.34 6.11 -11.92
C LEU A 269 17.96 6.19 -11.26
N ILE A 270 16.97 6.76 -11.97
CA ILE A 270 15.62 6.95 -11.42
C ILE A 270 14.60 5.90 -11.84
N LEU A 271 14.82 5.25 -12.98
CA LEU A 271 14.00 4.14 -13.47
C LEU A 271 14.82 3.16 -14.26
N GLY A 272 14.73 1.89 -13.92
CA GLY A 272 15.27 0.77 -14.67
C GLY A 272 14.20 -0.23 -15.06
N CYS A 273 14.58 -1.24 -15.82
CA CYS A 273 13.71 -2.35 -16.22
C CYS A 273 14.48 -3.67 -16.23
N SER A 274 13.84 -4.76 -16.64
CA SER A 274 14.47 -6.09 -16.64
C SER A 274 15.67 -6.23 -17.59
N SER A 275 15.80 -5.34 -18.58
CA SER A 275 16.91 -5.30 -19.57
C SER A 275 18.02 -4.34 -19.17
N THR A 276 17.86 -3.56 -18.11
CA THR A 276 18.81 -2.50 -17.73
C THR A 276 20.20 -3.04 -17.46
N ILE A 277 21.20 -2.41 -18.12
CA ILE A 277 22.61 -2.54 -17.79
C ILE A 277 23.05 -1.23 -17.15
N ILE A 278 23.28 -1.23 -15.84
CA ILE A 278 23.62 -0.01 -15.09
C ILE A 278 24.97 0.53 -15.56
N PRO A 279 25.07 1.78 -16.05
CA PRO A 279 26.33 2.38 -16.47
C PRO A 279 27.33 2.57 -15.32
N GLN A 280 28.64 2.58 -15.64
CA GLN A 280 29.72 2.62 -14.65
C GLN A 280 29.82 3.94 -13.87
N ASP A 281 29.23 5.01 -14.37
CA ASP A 281 29.29 6.34 -13.81
C ASP A 281 28.05 6.70 -12.94
N ILE A 282 27.21 5.70 -12.62
CA ILE A 282 26.09 5.89 -11.70
C ILE A 282 26.60 5.94 -10.26
N GLU A 283 26.13 6.94 -9.51
CA GLU A 283 26.48 7.16 -8.11
C GLU A 283 25.36 6.70 -7.16
N THR A 284 24.10 6.81 -7.58
CA THR A 284 22.93 6.47 -6.75
C THR A 284 21.87 5.71 -7.55
N ILE A 285 21.30 4.67 -6.95
CA ILE A 285 20.08 4.03 -7.41
C ILE A 285 18.93 4.58 -6.59
N SER A 286 17.96 5.25 -7.25
CA SER A 286 16.84 5.94 -6.61
C SER A 286 15.87 5.00 -5.90
N ALA A 287 15.04 5.58 -5.05
CA ALA A 287 13.92 4.86 -4.47
C ALA A 287 13.02 4.29 -5.57
N PHE A 288 12.66 3.02 -5.41
CA PHE A 288 11.78 2.27 -6.31
C PHE A 288 12.27 2.15 -7.77
N ALA A 289 13.54 2.42 -8.06
CA ALA A 289 14.07 2.46 -9.42
C ALA A 289 13.83 1.19 -10.23
N PHE A 290 13.85 0.01 -9.62
CA PHE A 290 13.54 -1.29 -10.23
C PHE A 290 12.32 -1.95 -9.58
N SER A 291 11.50 -1.19 -8.84
CA SER A 291 10.33 -1.75 -8.17
C SER A 291 9.43 -2.48 -9.17
N HIS A 292 8.94 -3.67 -8.77
CA HIS A 292 8.09 -4.51 -9.60
C HIS A 292 8.70 -5.00 -10.94
N CYS A 293 10.02 -4.92 -11.13
CA CYS A 293 10.70 -5.56 -12.27
C CYS A 293 10.67 -7.10 -12.10
N ARG A 294 9.49 -7.69 -12.25
CA ARG A 294 9.25 -9.12 -11.94
C ARG A 294 10.02 -10.08 -12.83
N ASN A 295 10.47 -9.63 -14.01
CA ASN A 295 11.26 -10.41 -14.97
C ASN A 295 12.78 -10.26 -14.75
N LEU A 296 13.22 -9.38 -13.85
CA LEU A 296 14.62 -9.18 -13.52
C LEU A 296 15.17 -10.40 -12.76
N GLN A 297 16.09 -11.16 -13.36
CA GLN A 297 16.67 -12.37 -12.75
C GLN A 297 18.02 -12.13 -12.09
N ARG A 298 18.80 -11.20 -12.64
CA ARG A 298 20.15 -10.87 -12.19
C ARG A 298 20.42 -9.39 -12.39
N ILE A 299 21.10 -8.78 -11.43
CA ILE A 299 21.58 -7.40 -11.55
C ILE A 299 23.02 -7.29 -11.05
N VAL A 300 23.83 -6.53 -11.79
CA VAL A 300 25.18 -6.13 -11.38
C VAL A 300 25.14 -4.64 -11.14
N VAL A 301 25.37 -4.24 -9.90
CA VAL A 301 25.52 -2.83 -9.54
C VAL A 301 27.02 -2.50 -9.70
N PRO A 302 27.36 -1.52 -10.56
CA PRO A 302 28.77 -1.23 -10.87
C PRO A 302 29.49 -0.53 -9.73
N GLU A 303 30.83 -0.61 -9.77
CA GLU A 303 31.67 0.22 -8.91
C GLU A 303 31.41 1.71 -9.20
N GLY A 304 31.40 2.53 -8.13
CA GLY A 304 30.98 3.95 -8.18
C GLY A 304 29.64 4.19 -7.52
N VAL A 305 28.72 3.21 -7.51
CA VAL A 305 27.47 3.33 -6.75
C VAL A 305 27.77 3.28 -5.27
N SER A 306 27.43 4.36 -4.57
CA SER A 306 27.61 4.52 -3.11
C SER A 306 26.30 4.34 -2.33
N CYS A 307 25.15 4.51 -2.99
CA CYS A 307 23.85 4.50 -2.32
C CYS A 307 22.78 3.74 -3.13
N ILE A 308 22.01 2.90 -2.43
CA ILE A 308 20.79 2.27 -2.94
C ILE A 308 19.63 2.70 -2.04
N ALA A 309 18.64 3.41 -2.61
CA ALA A 309 17.57 4.00 -1.85
C ALA A 309 16.38 3.05 -1.60
N ALA A 310 15.38 3.52 -0.84
CA ALA A 310 14.24 2.73 -0.38
C ALA A 310 13.53 1.96 -1.50
N GLY A 311 13.24 0.69 -1.27
CA GLY A 311 12.47 -0.13 -2.22
C GLY A 311 13.09 -0.27 -3.61
N ALA A 312 14.37 0.06 -3.80
CA ALA A 312 14.99 0.13 -5.13
C ALA A 312 14.76 -1.13 -5.97
N PHE A 313 14.74 -2.30 -5.35
CA PHE A 313 14.47 -3.60 -6.00
C PHE A 313 13.23 -4.29 -5.40
N GLU A 314 12.32 -3.53 -4.80
CA GLU A 314 11.14 -4.11 -4.15
C GLU A 314 10.25 -4.82 -5.18
N TYR A 315 9.70 -6.00 -4.82
CA TYR A 315 8.88 -6.86 -5.70
C TYR A 315 9.57 -7.38 -6.98
N CYS A 316 10.91 -7.38 -7.04
CA CYS A 316 11.65 -8.10 -8.08
C CYS A 316 11.57 -9.62 -7.84
N SER A 317 10.40 -10.21 -8.02
CA SER A 317 10.08 -11.57 -7.56
C SER A 317 10.90 -12.68 -8.24
N SER A 318 11.47 -12.45 -9.42
CA SER A 318 12.35 -13.39 -10.12
C SER A 318 13.85 -13.17 -9.85
N LEU A 319 14.22 -12.14 -9.07
CA LEU A 319 15.62 -11.79 -8.82
C LEU A 319 16.28 -12.87 -7.97
N LYS A 320 17.30 -13.52 -8.54
CA LYS A 320 18.07 -14.62 -7.93
C LYS A 320 19.45 -14.20 -7.50
N GLU A 321 20.07 -13.31 -8.26
CA GLU A 321 21.46 -12.90 -8.06
C GLU A 321 21.60 -11.38 -8.09
N VAL A 322 22.22 -10.85 -7.05
CA VAL A 322 22.60 -9.43 -6.92
C VAL A 322 24.09 -9.35 -6.64
N ILE A 323 24.82 -8.63 -7.49
CA ILE A 323 26.24 -8.34 -7.26
C ILE A 323 26.34 -6.86 -6.88
N LEU A 324 26.78 -6.61 -5.65
CA LEU A 324 26.93 -5.26 -5.08
C LEU A 324 28.38 -4.79 -5.17
N PRO A 325 28.65 -3.49 -5.41
CA PRO A 325 29.99 -2.96 -5.53
C PRO A 325 30.68 -2.78 -4.18
N THR A 326 32.02 -2.75 -4.20
CA THR A 326 32.80 -2.48 -2.98
C THR A 326 32.68 -1.03 -2.51
N THR A 327 32.24 -0.14 -3.38
CA THR A 327 32.01 1.29 -3.13
C THR A 327 30.68 1.60 -2.45
N LEU A 328 29.79 0.60 -2.29
CA LEU A 328 28.50 0.81 -1.65
C LEU A 328 28.67 1.12 -0.17
N GLU A 329 28.15 2.27 0.26
CA GLU A 329 28.25 2.76 1.64
C GLU A 329 26.93 2.63 2.41
N SER A 330 25.78 2.74 1.71
CA SER A 330 24.50 2.77 2.40
C SER A 330 23.34 2.17 1.61
N PHE A 331 22.43 1.54 2.38
CA PHE A 331 21.05 1.30 1.99
C PHE A 331 20.19 2.32 2.73
N ILE A 332 19.61 3.29 2.02
CA ILE A 332 18.76 4.33 2.63
C ILE A 332 17.29 3.92 2.52
N GLY A 333 16.59 3.99 3.64
CA GLY A 333 15.21 3.53 3.75
C GLY A 333 15.09 2.01 3.70
N GLY A 334 13.91 1.51 4.01
CA GLY A 334 13.67 0.07 4.11
C GLY A 334 13.33 -0.60 2.78
N SER A 335 13.14 -1.92 2.86
CA SER A 335 12.60 -2.74 1.75
C SER A 335 13.42 -2.71 0.46
N ASN A 336 14.73 -2.37 0.50
CA ASN A 336 15.56 -2.24 -0.72
C ASN A 336 15.51 -3.49 -1.61
N PHE A 337 15.39 -4.67 -1.01
CA PHE A 337 15.14 -5.96 -1.69
C PHE A 337 13.83 -6.59 -1.23
N GLY A 338 12.88 -5.80 -0.77
CA GLY A 338 11.61 -6.30 -0.27
C GLY A 338 10.88 -7.17 -1.30
N TYR A 339 10.34 -8.32 -0.86
CA TYR A 339 9.59 -9.27 -1.71
C TYR A 339 10.36 -9.80 -2.94
N CYS A 340 11.69 -9.82 -2.91
CA CYS A 340 12.51 -10.58 -3.85
C CYS A 340 12.41 -12.07 -3.51
N THR A 341 11.27 -12.68 -3.83
CA THR A 341 10.89 -14.02 -3.36
C THR A 341 11.78 -15.15 -3.90
N SER A 342 12.54 -14.91 -4.99
CA SER A 342 13.48 -15.88 -5.58
C SER A 342 14.93 -15.65 -5.15
N LEU A 343 15.24 -14.61 -4.38
CA LEU A 343 16.61 -14.31 -3.93
C LEU A 343 17.07 -15.37 -2.94
N GLU A 344 18.14 -16.08 -3.26
CA GLU A 344 18.68 -17.19 -2.45
C GLU A 344 19.86 -16.78 -1.57
N SER A 345 20.68 -15.84 -2.05
CA SER A 345 21.85 -15.37 -1.31
C SER A 345 22.21 -13.92 -1.65
N ILE A 346 22.82 -13.24 -0.68
CA ILE A 346 23.39 -11.91 -0.87
C ILE A 346 24.65 -11.73 -0.03
N THR A 347 25.58 -10.92 -0.55
CA THR A 347 26.80 -10.51 0.19
C THR A 347 26.76 -9.01 0.39
N ILE A 348 26.84 -8.57 1.65
CA ILE A 348 26.96 -7.16 2.04
C ILE A 348 28.42 -6.73 1.91
N PRO A 349 28.72 -5.70 1.10
CA PRO A 349 30.08 -5.26 0.86
C PRO A 349 30.76 -4.61 2.08
N LYS A 350 32.07 -4.51 2.01
CA LYS A 350 32.90 -3.93 3.07
C LYS A 350 32.59 -2.47 3.40
N GLY A 351 32.12 -1.68 2.42
CA GLY A 351 31.83 -0.24 2.58
C GLY A 351 30.52 0.06 3.29
N VAL A 352 29.59 -0.90 3.36
CA VAL A 352 28.26 -0.66 3.93
C VAL A 352 28.36 -0.39 5.43
N CYS A 353 27.95 0.81 5.83
CA CYS A 353 27.91 1.24 7.24
C CYS A 353 26.52 1.65 7.72
N ASN A 354 25.53 1.70 6.82
CA ASN A 354 24.15 2.04 7.16
C ASN A 354 23.15 1.16 6.39
N MET A 355 22.22 0.55 7.13
CA MET A 355 21.11 -0.23 6.56
C MET A 355 19.95 -0.38 7.56
N GLU A 356 18.74 -0.47 7.02
CA GLU A 356 17.53 -0.74 7.81
C GLU A 356 17.34 -2.25 8.02
N SER A 357 16.59 -2.60 9.07
CA SER A 357 16.37 -4.00 9.45
C SER A 357 15.42 -4.76 8.51
N ASP A 358 14.52 -4.07 7.81
CA ASP A 358 13.53 -4.67 6.91
C ASP A 358 13.97 -4.73 5.43
N ILE A 359 15.26 -4.54 5.17
CA ILE A 359 15.86 -4.54 3.83
C ILE A 359 15.49 -5.79 3.00
N PHE A 360 15.32 -6.95 3.66
CA PHE A 360 14.98 -8.24 3.04
C PHE A 360 13.56 -8.70 3.38
N CYS A 361 12.64 -7.79 3.72
CA CYS A 361 11.27 -8.19 4.06
C CYS A 361 10.64 -9.00 2.92
N GLY A 362 9.99 -10.12 3.22
CA GLY A 362 9.34 -10.95 2.22
C GLY A 362 10.26 -11.78 1.31
N CYS A 363 11.59 -11.77 1.53
CA CYS A 363 12.54 -12.63 0.82
C CYS A 363 12.48 -14.08 1.36
N ILE A 364 11.38 -14.77 1.06
CA ILE A 364 11.07 -16.09 1.67
C ILE A 364 12.01 -17.21 1.25
N SER A 365 12.75 -17.05 0.15
CA SER A 365 13.75 -18.03 -0.33
C SER A 365 15.18 -17.73 0.13
N LEU A 366 15.42 -16.58 0.79
CA LEU A 366 16.77 -16.16 1.17
C LEU A 366 17.36 -17.08 2.23
N GLN A 367 18.38 -17.85 1.85
CA GLN A 367 19.04 -18.84 2.70
C GLN A 367 20.34 -18.33 3.30
N LYS A 368 21.04 -17.42 2.57
CA LYS A 368 22.36 -17.00 2.95
C LYS A 368 22.52 -15.48 2.88
N ILE A 369 22.88 -14.90 4.01
CA ILE A 369 23.40 -13.54 4.09
C ILE A 369 24.85 -13.64 4.56
N SER A 370 25.77 -13.09 3.80
CA SER A 370 27.17 -12.93 4.21
C SER A 370 27.54 -11.46 4.23
N VAL A 371 28.44 -11.11 5.13
CA VAL A 371 29.05 -9.78 5.20
C VAL A 371 30.52 -9.95 4.90
N ASP A 372 31.08 -9.04 4.07
CA ASP A 372 32.50 -9.03 3.75
C ASP A 372 33.32 -8.93 5.03
N SER A 373 34.34 -9.76 5.16
CA SER A 373 35.19 -9.84 6.36
C SER A 373 35.96 -8.56 6.70
N ALA A 374 36.07 -7.63 5.73
CA ALA A 374 36.66 -6.32 5.92
C ALA A 374 35.64 -5.23 6.25
N ASN A 375 34.36 -5.58 6.45
CA ASN A 375 33.36 -4.63 6.93
C ASN A 375 33.58 -4.36 8.41
N GLU A 376 33.70 -3.08 8.79
CA GLU A 376 34.00 -2.65 10.16
C GLU A 376 32.72 -2.47 11.02
N THR A 377 31.56 -2.26 10.39
CA THR A 377 30.28 -1.99 11.06
C THR A 377 29.47 -3.26 11.31
N PHE A 378 29.44 -4.13 10.31
CA PHE A 378 28.62 -5.33 10.33
C PHE A 378 29.45 -6.60 10.15
N ASP A 379 28.95 -7.71 10.67
CA ASP A 379 29.50 -9.04 10.39
C ASP A 379 28.41 -10.10 10.20
N SER A 380 28.84 -11.29 9.76
CA SER A 380 28.02 -12.51 9.75
C SER A 380 28.80 -13.65 10.42
N ARG A 381 29.22 -13.38 11.67
CA ARG A 381 30.07 -14.28 12.48
C ARG A 381 29.53 -15.70 12.52
N ASN A 382 30.44 -16.68 12.53
CA ASN A 382 30.12 -18.10 12.60
C ASN A 382 29.21 -18.59 11.46
N ASN A 383 29.19 -17.91 10.32
CA ASN A 383 28.30 -18.19 9.19
C ASN A 383 26.82 -18.21 9.61
N CYS A 384 26.42 -17.27 10.48
CA CYS A 384 25.05 -17.21 11.03
C CYS A 384 23.97 -16.85 10.01
N ASN A 385 24.32 -16.53 8.78
CA ASN A 385 23.40 -16.09 7.71
C ASN A 385 22.53 -14.90 8.15
N ALA A 386 23.12 -13.91 8.79
CA ALA A 386 22.47 -12.69 9.26
C ALA A 386 23.45 -11.52 9.19
N VAL A 387 22.93 -10.31 9.28
CA VAL A 387 23.71 -9.09 9.50
C VAL A 387 23.69 -8.76 10.98
N ILE A 388 24.88 -8.67 11.57
CA ILE A 388 25.09 -8.36 12.99
C ILE A 388 25.80 -7.00 13.07
N ASP A 389 25.22 -6.05 13.79
CA ASP A 389 25.91 -4.84 14.22
C ASP A 389 26.99 -5.21 15.25
N THR A 390 28.24 -4.91 14.94
CA THR A 390 29.40 -5.35 15.73
C THR A 390 29.53 -4.59 17.04
N GLU A 391 29.14 -3.33 17.09
CA GLU A 391 29.20 -2.48 18.28
C GLU A 391 28.13 -2.88 19.30
N GLN A 392 26.88 -3.03 18.84
CA GLN A 392 25.75 -3.37 19.71
C GLN A 392 25.60 -4.87 19.93
N ASN A 393 26.29 -5.73 19.19
CA ASN A 393 26.04 -7.17 19.12
C ASN A 393 24.56 -7.48 18.84
N LYS A 394 23.97 -6.71 17.94
CA LYS A 394 22.56 -6.75 17.59
C LYS A 394 22.35 -7.40 16.22
N LEU A 395 21.47 -8.40 16.14
CA LEU A 395 21.02 -8.94 14.86
C LEU A 395 20.10 -7.93 14.20
N VAL A 396 20.59 -7.33 13.10
CA VAL A 396 19.90 -6.28 12.33
C VAL A 396 18.97 -6.88 11.28
N ALA A 397 19.46 -7.85 10.49
CA ALA A 397 18.66 -8.50 9.46
C ALA A 397 18.96 -10.00 9.40
N GLY A 398 17.91 -10.80 9.37
CA GLY A 398 17.99 -12.25 9.24
C GLY A 398 17.22 -12.78 8.03
N CYS A 399 17.38 -14.06 7.77
CA CYS A 399 16.74 -14.75 6.66
C CYS A 399 16.31 -16.18 7.05
N LYS A 400 15.77 -16.94 6.11
CA LYS A 400 15.34 -18.32 6.33
C LYS A 400 16.45 -19.22 6.88
N GLY A 401 17.68 -19.01 6.43
CA GLY A 401 18.85 -19.81 6.83
C GLY A 401 19.56 -19.30 8.08
N THR A 402 19.05 -18.28 8.77
CA THR A 402 19.70 -17.69 9.94
C THR A 402 19.74 -18.64 11.13
N VAL A 403 20.93 -18.75 11.72
CA VAL A 403 21.15 -19.37 13.04
C VAL A 403 21.56 -18.27 14.00
N ILE A 404 20.74 -18.02 15.04
CA ILE A 404 21.08 -17.05 16.08
C ILE A 404 22.18 -17.67 16.96
N VAL A 405 23.40 -17.18 16.79
CA VAL A 405 24.58 -17.74 17.48
C VAL A 405 24.86 -17.04 18.81
N ASP A 406 25.59 -17.72 19.69
CA ASP A 406 26.04 -17.13 20.96
C ASP A 406 26.87 -15.85 20.74
N GLY A 407 26.76 -14.93 21.70
CA GLY A 407 27.42 -13.63 21.66
C GLY A 407 26.55 -12.52 21.04
N ILE A 408 25.45 -12.86 20.36
CA ILE A 408 24.44 -11.88 19.97
C ILE A 408 23.62 -11.54 21.23
N LYS A 409 23.46 -10.24 21.50
CA LYS A 409 22.76 -9.75 22.71
C LYS A 409 21.32 -9.37 22.45
N SER A 410 21.02 -8.86 21.27
CA SER A 410 19.67 -8.43 20.94
C SER A 410 19.26 -8.76 19.50
N ILE A 411 17.95 -8.87 19.29
CA ILE A 411 17.34 -9.05 17.98
C ILE A 411 16.55 -7.78 17.67
N GLY A 412 16.91 -7.11 16.60
CA GLY A 412 16.33 -5.82 16.20
C GLY A 412 14.88 -5.91 15.75
N SER A 413 14.17 -4.81 15.85
CA SER A 413 12.82 -4.67 15.32
C SER A 413 12.81 -5.01 13.83
N ARG A 414 11.84 -5.80 13.37
CA ARG A 414 11.69 -6.26 11.98
C ARG A 414 12.87 -7.05 11.41
N ALA A 415 13.81 -7.49 12.21
CA ALA A 415 14.99 -8.24 11.76
C ALA A 415 14.64 -9.48 10.90
N PHE A 416 13.48 -10.09 11.13
CA PHE A 416 12.96 -11.23 10.37
C PHE A 416 11.61 -10.92 9.69
N TYR A 417 11.28 -9.66 9.49
CA TYR A 417 9.95 -9.27 9.00
C TYR A 417 9.59 -9.99 7.68
N LYS A 418 8.50 -10.75 7.72
CA LYS A 418 8.01 -11.58 6.59
C LYS A 418 9.07 -12.53 6.01
N SER A 419 10.05 -12.94 6.79
CA SER A 419 11.06 -13.90 6.34
C SER A 419 10.49 -15.32 6.20
N GLY A 420 11.19 -16.16 5.44
CA GLY A 420 10.84 -17.57 5.28
C GLY A 420 11.28 -18.48 6.44
N ILE A 421 11.60 -17.92 7.62
CA ILE A 421 12.09 -18.71 8.76
C ILE A 421 11.05 -19.72 9.23
N THR A 422 11.49 -20.97 9.47
CA THR A 422 10.60 -22.07 9.87
C THR A 422 10.73 -22.45 11.34
N SER A 423 11.87 -22.09 11.95
CA SER A 423 12.14 -22.33 13.38
C SER A 423 13.01 -21.23 13.96
N VAL A 424 12.79 -20.92 15.22
CA VAL A 424 13.57 -19.95 16.00
C VAL A 424 14.16 -20.63 17.23
N HIS A 425 15.47 -20.50 17.42
CA HIS A 425 16.15 -20.88 18.65
C HIS A 425 16.76 -19.63 19.29
N ILE A 426 16.39 -19.34 20.55
CA ILE A 426 16.87 -18.19 21.31
C ILE A 426 17.99 -18.67 22.26
N PRO A 427 19.27 -18.36 21.96
CA PRO A 427 20.42 -18.77 22.81
C PRO A 427 20.47 -18.01 24.12
N SER A 428 21.34 -18.48 25.02
CA SER A 428 21.50 -17.91 26.37
C SER A 428 22.00 -16.46 26.37
N SER A 429 22.71 -16.05 25.34
CA SER A 429 23.25 -14.69 25.19
C SER A 429 22.22 -13.61 24.88
N ILE A 430 21.02 -13.96 24.38
CA ILE A 430 20.00 -12.98 24.07
C ILE A 430 19.40 -12.37 25.33
N GLU A 431 19.60 -11.06 25.47
CA GLU A 431 19.12 -10.24 26.57
C GLU A 431 17.85 -9.46 26.20
N PHE A 432 17.69 -9.12 24.88
CA PHE A 432 16.56 -8.32 24.44
C PHE A 432 16.06 -8.73 23.04
N ILE A 433 14.73 -8.82 22.89
CA ILE A 433 14.05 -9.01 21.60
C ILE A 433 13.15 -7.81 21.40
N GLU A 434 13.46 -6.99 20.39
CA GLU A 434 12.66 -5.81 20.08
C GLU A 434 11.26 -6.19 19.57
N PRO A 435 10.24 -5.37 19.84
CA PRO A 435 8.91 -5.58 19.29
C PRO A 435 8.93 -5.70 17.75
N ALA A 436 8.06 -6.56 17.22
CA ALA A 436 7.96 -6.86 15.78
C ALA A 436 9.21 -7.52 15.15
N ALA A 437 10.21 -7.99 15.93
CA ALA A 437 11.41 -8.65 15.41
C ALA A 437 11.10 -9.78 14.40
N PHE A 438 10.05 -10.57 14.67
CA PHE A 438 9.59 -11.69 13.83
C PHE A 438 8.18 -11.46 13.26
N LYS A 439 7.77 -10.21 13.10
CA LYS A 439 6.43 -9.90 12.61
C LYS A 439 6.17 -10.59 11.25
N ASP A 440 5.00 -11.20 11.10
CA ASP A 440 4.52 -11.87 9.89
C ASP A 440 5.42 -13.01 9.37
N CYS A 441 6.16 -13.70 10.26
CA CYS A 441 6.88 -14.92 9.90
C CYS A 441 5.90 -16.10 9.78
N GLU A 442 5.11 -16.13 8.70
CA GLU A 442 3.98 -17.06 8.52
C GLU A 442 4.40 -18.54 8.49
N TYR A 443 5.66 -18.84 8.18
CA TYR A 443 6.20 -20.22 8.08
C TYR A 443 6.77 -20.77 9.37
N CYS A 444 6.87 -19.96 10.42
CA CYS A 444 7.46 -20.41 11.69
C CYS A 444 6.52 -21.32 12.46
N MET A 445 7.00 -22.55 12.73
CA MET A 445 6.24 -23.60 13.42
C MET A 445 6.91 -24.08 14.70
N SER A 446 8.15 -23.66 14.97
CA SER A 446 8.92 -24.10 16.12
C SER A 446 9.69 -22.95 16.75
N ILE A 447 9.54 -22.79 18.05
CA ILE A 447 10.26 -21.80 18.85
C ILE A 447 10.84 -22.50 20.09
N THR A 448 12.13 -22.32 20.31
CA THR A 448 12.83 -22.85 21.48
C THR A 448 13.65 -21.76 22.14
N VAL A 449 13.81 -21.86 23.46
CA VAL A 449 14.67 -21.00 24.27
C VAL A 449 15.64 -21.88 25.03
N GLU A 450 16.93 -21.53 25.04
CA GLU A 450 17.95 -22.24 25.77
C GLU A 450 17.69 -22.17 27.28
N GLU A 451 17.86 -23.30 28.00
CA GLU A 451 17.47 -23.42 29.42
C GLU A 451 18.14 -22.40 30.34
N ASN A 452 19.42 -22.09 30.07
CA ASN A 452 20.22 -21.12 30.84
C ASN A 452 20.06 -19.67 30.37
N ASN A 453 19.19 -19.36 29.39
CA ASN A 453 18.90 -17.97 29.10
C ASN A 453 18.35 -17.27 30.34
N ARG A 454 18.94 -16.13 30.73
CA ARG A 454 18.61 -15.43 31.98
C ARG A 454 17.33 -14.60 31.88
N THR A 455 17.02 -14.10 30.71
CA THR A 455 15.89 -13.19 30.49
C THR A 455 14.64 -13.92 30.05
N TYR A 456 14.78 -14.90 29.19
CA TYR A 456 13.67 -15.59 28.53
C TYR A 456 13.55 -17.05 28.97
N LYS A 457 12.34 -17.57 28.85
CA LYS A 457 12.01 -18.99 29.02
C LYS A 457 11.01 -19.42 27.95
N SER A 458 10.94 -20.70 27.68
CA SER A 458 9.80 -21.28 26.97
C SER A 458 8.71 -21.60 27.98
N ALA A 459 7.56 -20.95 27.92
CA ALA A 459 6.42 -21.27 28.76
C ALA A 459 5.49 -22.21 27.99
N GLY A 460 5.78 -23.50 28.08
CA GLY A 460 5.09 -24.53 27.30
C GLY A 460 5.81 -24.85 26.00
N SER A 461 5.10 -24.94 24.89
CA SER A 461 5.70 -25.22 23.60
C SER A 461 5.61 -24.01 22.65
N ASN A 462 6.69 -23.80 21.88
CA ASN A 462 6.73 -22.83 20.79
C ASN A 462 6.39 -21.39 21.23
N SER A 463 7.02 -20.92 22.30
CA SER A 463 6.84 -19.57 22.82
C SER A 463 8.10 -19.01 23.46
N VAL A 464 8.23 -17.68 23.47
CA VAL A 464 9.21 -16.94 24.26
C VAL A 464 8.47 -16.08 25.28
N VAL A 465 8.75 -16.28 26.55
CA VAL A 465 8.18 -15.51 27.64
C VAL A 465 9.30 -14.86 28.46
N GLU A 466 9.19 -13.57 28.72
CA GLU A 466 10.09 -12.83 29.57
C GLU A 466 9.87 -13.22 31.03
N LYS A 467 10.93 -13.64 31.71
CA LYS A 467 10.85 -14.17 33.09
C LYS A 467 10.42 -13.13 34.14
N ALA A 468 10.85 -11.87 33.94
CA ALA A 468 10.60 -10.81 34.92
C ALA A 468 9.13 -10.35 34.92
N THR A 469 8.49 -10.28 33.76
CA THR A 469 7.14 -9.71 33.59
C THR A 469 6.06 -10.76 33.32
N ASN A 470 6.45 -11.99 32.97
CA ASN A 470 5.57 -13.01 32.40
C ASN A 470 4.87 -12.54 31.14
N GLU A 471 5.55 -11.71 30.33
CA GLU A 471 5.10 -11.25 29.03
C GLU A 471 5.42 -12.28 27.95
N LEU A 472 4.42 -12.68 27.17
CA LEU A 472 4.59 -13.47 25.96
C LEU A 472 5.17 -12.55 24.87
N VAL A 473 6.45 -12.73 24.58
CA VAL A 473 7.19 -11.89 23.61
C VAL A 473 7.07 -12.43 22.18
N LEU A 474 7.01 -13.78 22.04
CA LEU A 474 6.97 -14.41 20.74
C LEU A 474 6.13 -15.69 20.76
N ALA A 475 5.28 -15.84 19.76
CA ALA A 475 4.37 -16.97 19.57
C ALA A 475 4.12 -17.27 18.09
N CYS A 476 3.72 -18.49 17.80
CA CYS A 476 3.33 -18.95 16.46
C CYS A 476 2.05 -19.80 16.50
N THR A 477 1.61 -20.33 15.36
CA THR A 477 0.37 -21.14 15.23
C THR A 477 0.30 -22.33 16.18
N THR A 478 1.42 -22.89 16.55
CA THR A 478 1.51 -24.08 17.42
C THR A 478 1.71 -23.75 18.90
N THR A 479 1.78 -22.45 19.25
CA THR A 479 1.98 -21.99 20.63
C THR A 479 0.81 -22.36 21.53
N LYS A 480 1.12 -22.95 22.68
CA LYS A 480 0.18 -23.12 23.79
C LYS A 480 0.49 -22.07 24.86
N ILE A 481 -0.47 -21.20 25.11
CA ILE A 481 -0.35 -20.14 26.12
C ILE A 481 -0.76 -20.71 27.47
N PHE A 482 0.10 -20.59 28.48
CA PHE A 482 -0.13 -21.08 29.81
C PHE A 482 -0.66 -20.00 30.77
N PRO A 483 -1.37 -20.37 31.87
CA PRO A 483 -1.98 -19.40 32.79
C PRO A 483 -0.99 -18.47 33.53
N GLU A 484 0.30 -18.78 33.52
CA GLU A 484 1.35 -17.93 34.10
C GLU A 484 1.61 -16.67 33.30
N VAL A 485 1.26 -16.65 31.99
CA VAL A 485 1.36 -15.48 31.11
C VAL A 485 0.38 -14.41 31.58
N LYS A 486 0.88 -13.20 31.81
CA LYS A 486 0.08 -12.05 32.26
C LYS A 486 -0.19 -11.04 31.15
N VAL A 487 0.72 -10.94 30.21
CA VAL A 487 0.69 -9.94 29.13
C VAL A 487 0.95 -10.64 27.80
N VAL A 488 0.13 -10.37 26.81
CA VAL A 488 0.46 -10.68 25.40
C VAL A 488 1.19 -9.47 24.86
N GLY A 489 2.47 -9.64 24.54
CA GLY A 489 3.39 -8.58 24.15
C GLY A 489 3.06 -7.95 22.80
N ALA A 490 3.67 -6.80 22.54
CA ALA A 490 3.51 -6.10 21.28
C ALA A 490 4.04 -6.93 20.10
N TYR A 491 3.17 -7.13 19.08
CA TYR A 491 3.48 -7.93 17.87
C TYR A 491 3.97 -9.36 18.21
N ALA A 492 3.48 -9.93 19.31
CA ALA A 492 3.95 -11.23 19.80
C ALA A 492 3.64 -12.39 18.87
N PHE A 493 2.53 -12.36 18.14
CA PHE A 493 2.15 -13.44 17.24
C PHE A 493 2.68 -13.22 15.83
N MET A 494 3.55 -14.11 15.37
CA MET A 494 4.02 -14.18 13.98
C MET A 494 2.90 -14.62 13.04
N ASN A 495 2.04 -15.51 13.50
CA ASN A 495 0.85 -16.04 12.88
C ASN A 495 -0.02 -16.72 13.94
N THR A 496 -1.27 -17.05 13.63
CA THR A 496 -2.17 -17.70 14.61
C THR A 496 -2.92 -18.88 13.99
N PRO A 497 -3.42 -19.82 14.81
CA PRO A 497 -4.48 -20.73 14.39
C PRO A 497 -5.78 -19.97 14.13
N SER A 498 -6.77 -20.64 13.50
CA SER A 498 -8.09 -20.04 13.23
C SER A 498 -8.87 -19.68 14.51
N LEU A 499 -8.61 -20.37 15.62
CA LEU A 499 -9.17 -20.10 16.95
C LEU A 499 -8.05 -19.89 17.96
N VAL A 500 -8.08 -18.76 18.65
CA VAL A 500 -7.22 -18.47 19.81
C VAL A 500 -8.08 -18.39 21.07
N ILE A 501 -7.72 -19.17 22.07
CA ILE A 501 -8.31 -19.14 23.41
C ILE A 501 -7.24 -18.66 24.38
N LEU A 502 -7.41 -17.46 24.92
CA LEU A 502 -6.50 -16.91 25.90
C LEU A 502 -6.89 -17.43 27.30
N PRO A 503 -5.92 -17.99 28.07
CA PRO A 503 -6.20 -18.52 29.42
C PRO A 503 -6.53 -17.41 30.41
N GLU A 504 -7.22 -17.80 31.49
CA GLU A 504 -7.42 -16.91 32.62
C GLU A 504 -6.07 -16.50 33.25
N GLY A 505 -5.98 -15.26 33.72
CA GLY A 505 -4.76 -14.66 34.22
C GLY A 505 -4.09 -13.65 33.29
N ILE A 506 -4.44 -13.61 31.99
CA ILE A 506 -4.01 -12.56 31.10
C ILE A 506 -4.75 -11.27 31.44
N ILE A 507 -3.97 -10.19 31.62
CA ILE A 507 -4.46 -8.88 32.06
C ILE A 507 -4.43 -7.87 30.91
N THR A 508 -3.41 -7.94 30.02
CA THR A 508 -3.19 -6.96 28.95
C THR A 508 -2.85 -7.65 27.63
N ILE A 509 -3.43 -7.13 26.55
CA ILE A 509 -3.03 -7.41 25.17
C ILE A 509 -2.44 -6.10 24.64
N LYS A 510 -1.14 -6.09 24.35
CA LYS A 510 -0.41 -4.92 23.90
C LYS A 510 -0.66 -4.59 22.44
N GLU A 511 -0.12 -3.45 22.00
CA GLU A 511 -0.19 -2.94 20.64
C GLU A 511 0.18 -4.02 19.60
N GLY A 512 -0.67 -4.17 18.58
CA GLY A 512 -0.40 -5.04 17.44
C GLY A 512 -0.21 -6.54 17.78
N ALA A 513 -0.52 -7.00 19.01
CA ALA A 513 -0.23 -8.36 19.48
C ALA A 513 -0.67 -9.47 18.50
N PHE A 514 -1.80 -9.29 17.80
CA PHE A 514 -2.36 -10.18 16.79
C PHE A 514 -2.51 -9.47 15.43
N SER A 515 -1.79 -8.38 15.19
CA SER A 515 -1.89 -7.62 13.94
C SER A 515 -1.58 -8.50 12.73
N GLU A 516 -2.38 -8.36 11.64
CA GLU A 516 -2.22 -9.08 10.37
C GLU A 516 -2.34 -10.62 10.47
N CYS A 517 -2.90 -11.14 11.56
CA CYS A 517 -3.16 -12.57 11.73
C CYS A 517 -4.28 -13.04 10.79
N LYS A 518 -3.93 -13.30 9.52
CA LYS A 518 -4.87 -13.60 8.42
C LYS A 518 -5.67 -14.88 8.62
N THR A 519 -5.14 -15.84 9.38
CA THR A 519 -5.81 -17.13 9.66
C THR A 519 -6.79 -17.06 10.81
N LEU A 520 -6.71 -16.04 11.67
CA LEU A 520 -7.52 -15.88 12.86
C LEU A 520 -9.00 -15.61 12.51
N GLN A 521 -9.88 -16.54 12.88
CA GLN A 521 -11.34 -16.44 12.68
C GLN A 521 -12.09 -16.15 13.97
N SER A 522 -11.59 -16.65 15.09
CA SER A 522 -12.25 -16.51 16.40
C SER A 522 -11.23 -16.31 17.50
N VAL A 523 -11.57 -15.47 18.48
CA VAL A 523 -10.79 -15.28 19.69
C VAL A 523 -11.69 -15.29 20.92
N ILE A 524 -11.28 -16.03 21.97
CA ILE A 524 -11.93 -16.06 23.27
C ILE A 524 -11.02 -15.36 24.27
N LEU A 525 -11.50 -14.24 24.79
CA LEU A 525 -10.78 -13.36 25.71
C LEU A 525 -11.23 -13.65 27.15
N PRO A 526 -10.28 -13.78 28.13
CA PRO A 526 -10.59 -14.23 29.49
C PRO A 526 -11.30 -13.16 30.34
N ALA A 527 -11.92 -13.59 31.43
CA ALA A 527 -12.55 -12.69 32.40
C ALA A 527 -11.54 -11.81 33.15
N SER A 528 -10.30 -12.24 33.25
CA SER A 528 -9.19 -11.48 33.87
C SER A 528 -8.70 -10.30 33.04
N LEU A 529 -9.09 -10.18 31.77
CA LEU A 529 -8.58 -9.17 30.83
C LEU A 529 -9.06 -7.77 31.22
N LYS A 530 -8.11 -6.84 31.39
CA LYS A 530 -8.36 -5.44 31.77
C LYS A 530 -8.12 -4.47 30.63
N ARG A 531 -7.21 -4.78 29.67
CA ARG A 531 -6.82 -3.82 28.64
C ARG A 531 -6.50 -4.48 27.31
N ILE A 532 -7.00 -3.87 26.23
CA ILE A 532 -6.63 -4.15 24.83
C ILE A 532 -6.13 -2.85 24.22
N GLU A 533 -4.87 -2.83 23.81
CA GLU A 533 -4.19 -1.64 23.30
C GLU A 533 -4.47 -1.41 21.80
N GLU A 534 -3.91 -0.32 21.27
CA GLU A 534 -4.07 0.10 19.88
C GLU A 534 -3.66 -1.01 18.92
N ARG A 535 -4.40 -1.18 17.82
CA ARG A 535 -4.10 -2.13 16.73
C ARG A 535 -3.89 -3.59 17.16
N ALA A 536 -4.27 -3.97 18.37
CA ALA A 536 -4.07 -5.33 18.87
C ALA A 536 -4.56 -6.43 17.91
N PHE A 537 -5.64 -6.18 17.16
CA PHE A 537 -6.22 -7.07 16.15
C PHE A 537 -6.37 -6.35 14.78
N TYR A 538 -5.44 -5.45 14.45
CA TYR A 538 -5.46 -4.72 13.18
C TYR A 538 -5.27 -5.67 12.00
N ASP A 539 -6.01 -5.45 10.92
CA ASP A 539 -5.98 -6.23 9.66
C ASP A 539 -6.17 -7.76 9.82
N CYS A 540 -6.84 -8.19 10.89
CA CYS A 540 -7.32 -9.57 11.03
C CYS A 540 -8.56 -9.78 10.15
N LYS A 541 -8.38 -9.86 8.82
CA LYS A 541 -9.47 -9.83 7.82
C LYS A 541 -10.51 -10.92 8.01
N ASN A 542 -10.10 -12.09 8.49
CA ASN A 542 -10.98 -13.24 8.70
C ASN A 542 -11.56 -13.34 10.11
N LEU A 543 -11.21 -12.42 11.03
CA LEU A 543 -11.73 -12.42 12.40
C LEU A 543 -13.22 -12.07 12.39
N ALA A 544 -14.06 -13.09 12.55
CA ALA A 544 -15.52 -12.96 12.57
C ALA A 544 -16.10 -12.94 13.98
N HIS A 545 -15.47 -13.64 14.94
CA HIS A 545 -16.01 -13.83 16.27
C HIS A 545 -15.02 -13.40 17.35
N VAL A 546 -15.46 -12.51 18.25
CA VAL A 546 -14.73 -12.08 19.44
C VAL A 546 -15.62 -12.31 20.66
N ALA A 547 -15.28 -13.31 21.47
CA ALA A 547 -15.96 -13.60 22.73
C ALA A 547 -15.20 -12.96 23.88
N LEU A 548 -15.75 -11.92 24.49
CA LEU A 548 -15.16 -11.20 25.64
C LEU A 548 -15.91 -11.58 26.91
N LYS A 549 -15.23 -12.30 27.83
CA LYS A 549 -15.81 -12.73 29.11
C LYS A 549 -15.82 -11.63 30.18
N SER A 550 -14.92 -10.66 30.09
CA SER A 550 -14.87 -9.51 31.00
C SER A 550 -15.88 -8.44 30.63
N LYS A 551 -16.45 -7.77 31.63
CA LYS A 551 -17.34 -6.61 31.44
C LYS A 551 -16.61 -5.27 31.56
N ASP A 552 -15.44 -5.27 32.18
CA ASP A 552 -14.69 -4.06 32.59
C ASP A 552 -13.38 -3.91 31.82
N THR A 553 -13.26 -4.53 30.63
CA THR A 553 -12.07 -4.40 29.79
C THR A 553 -12.07 -3.05 29.07
N GLU A 554 -11.00 -2.29 29.28
CA GLU A 554 -10.70 -1.10 28.48
C GLU A 554 -10.23 -1.53 27.08
N ILE A 555 -10.92 -1.07 26.05
CA ILE A 555 -10.59 -1.40 24.64
C ILE A 555 -10.24 -0.10 23.92
N HIS A 556 -9.02 -0.03 23.40
CA HIS A 556 -8.61 1.11 22.59
C HIS A 556 -9.47 1.20 21.32
N LYS A 557 -9.89 2.42 20.92
CA LYS A 557 -10.80 2.66 19.77
C LYS A 557 -10.30 2.09 18.43
N TYR A 558 -8.99 1.92 18.28
CA TYR A 558 -8.34 1.33 17.11
C TYR A 558 -7.80 -0.09 17.37
N ALA A 559 -8.24 -0.77 18.44
CA ALA A 559 -7.81 -2.14 18.73
C ALA A 559 -8.21 -3.13 17.63
N PHE A 560 -9.35 -2.87 16.98
CA PHE A 560 -9.87 -3.63 15.83
C PHE A 560 -9.98 -2.69 14.63
N GLN A 561 -9.75 -3.21 13.42
CA GLN A 561 -9.79 -2.40 12.19
C GLN A 561 -11.19 -1.90 11.83
N PHE A 562 -12.23 -2.64 12.23
CA PHE A 562 -13.65 -2.32 12.02
C PHE A 562 -14.43 -2.59 13.31
N ASP A 563 -15.59 -1.95 13.45
CA ASP A 563 -16.50 -2.21 14.55
C ASP A 563 -16.94 -3.68 14.55
N LYS A 564 -16.28 -4.50 15.35
CA LYS A 564 -16.65 -5.91 15.54
C LYS A 564 -17.75 -6.00 16.58
N LYS A 565 -18.78 -6.78 16.28
CA LYS A 565 -19.80 -7.11 17.28
C LYS A 565 -19.18 -8.06 18.31
N PHE A 566 -19.01 -7.58 19.52
CA PHE A 566 -18.57 -8.42 20.64
C PHE A 566 -19.72 -9.29 21.13
N VAL A 567 -19.49 -10.59 21.24
CA VAL A 567 -20.40 -11.50 21.93
C VAL A 567 -19.96 -11.51 23.40
N LYS A 568 -20.76 -10.86 24.25
CA LYS A 568 -20.57 -10.83 25.70
C LYS A 568 -21.16 -12.09 26.34
#